data_a5adf1dcd52bcd770c978d5532a6584f
#
_entry.id   a5adf1dcd52bcd770c978d5532a6584f
#
_cell.length_a   1.000
_cell.length_b   1.000
_cell.length_c   1.000
_cell.angle_alpha   90.00
_cell.angle_beta   90.00
_cell.angle_gamma   90.00
#
_symmetry.space_group_name_H-M   'P 1'
#
loop_
_entity.id
_entity.type
_entity.pdbx_description
1 polymer ?
#
loop_
_entity_poly.entity_id
_entity_poly.type
_entity_poly.pdbx_seq_one_letter_code
_entity_poly.pdbx_strand_id
1 'polypeptide(L)'
;MKTEPRAGFTTIGTPAQGLTGATLGFFVGFAAVSLFGPTAKSLKGIMGLSPLEVGFLVAAPSLSGSLLRIPFSAWVDTTGGKKPFLVLLLLSIIGMAGLFLTLHTYYPARMTPSFYPLILLLGVLCGCGIATFSVGISQVAYWFPKARQGTALGTYAGIGNLDLVVPLAAQRG
;
A
#
# COMPACT_ATOMS: atom_id res chain seq x y z
N MET A 1 30.33 -13.09 13.87
CA MET A 1 30.07 -13.92 12.70
C MET A 1 29.64 -12.96 11.58
N LYS A 2 30.56 -12.60 10.67
CA LYS A 2 30.25 -11.73 9.52
C LYS A 2 29.33 -12.52 8.61
N THR A 3 28.09 -12.04 8.43
CA THR A 3 27.19 -12.58 7.39
C THR A 3 27.80 -12.24 6.05
N GLU A 4 28.24 -13.24 5.32
CA GLU A 4 28.66 -13.10 3.92
C GLU A 4 27.52 -12.43 3.14
N PRO A 5 27.78 -11.33 2.39
CA PRO A 5 26.80 -10.75 1.49
C PRO A 5 26.44 -11.82 0.45
N ARG A 6 25.17 -12.16 0.33
CA ARG A 6 24.72 -12.96 -0.82
C ARG A 6 25.18 -12.24 -2.09
N ALA A 7 25.92 -12.96 -2.91
CA ALA A 7 26.62 -12.46 -4.08
C ALA A 7 25.71 -11.57 -4.94
N GLY A 8 26.10 -10.33 -5.16
CA GLY A 8 25.59 -9.47 -6.23
C GLY A 8 24.95 -8.13 -5.83
N PHE A 9 24.66 -7.86 -4.54
CA PHE A 9 24.02 -6.60 -4.17
C PHE A 9 24.93 -5.74 -3.28
N THR A 10 25.31 -4.55 -3.77
CA THR A 10 25.93 -3.51 -2.95
C THR A 10 24.84 -2.78 -2.16
N THR A 11 24.79 -3.00 -0.86
CA THR A 11 23.90 -2.25 0.03
C THR A 11 24.48 -0.86 0.29
N ILE A 12 23.80 0.18 -0.19
CA ILE A 12 24.16 1.57 0.07
C ILE A 12 23.23 2.08 1.19
N GLY A 13 23.78 2.42 2.35
CA GLY A 13 23.03 2.93 3.50
C GLY A 13 23.26 2.11 4.77
N THR A 14 22.48 2.42 5.81
CA THR A 14 22.52 1.74 7.11
C THR A 14 21.26 0.89 7.32
N PRO A 15 21.31 -0.17 8.17
CA PRO A 15 20.13 -0.95 8.52
C PRO A 15 18.98 -0.10 9.09
N ALA A 16 19.29 0.95 9.85
CA ALA A 16 18.30 1.88 10.39
C ALA A 16 17.59 2.65 9.28
N GLN A 17 18.32 3.15 8.28
CA GLN A 17 17.73 3.82 7.12
C GLN A 17 16.85 2.89 6.30
N GLY A 18 17.28 1.64 6.13
CA GLY A 18 16.49 0.61 5.45
C GLY A 18 15.18 0.31 6.16
N LEU A 19 15.22 0.18 7.49
CA LEU A 19 14.04 -0.06 8.31
C LEU A 19 13.09 1.14 8.31
N THR A 20 13.58 2.34 8.60
CA THR A 20 12.73 3.55 8.65
C THR A 20 12.10 3.86 7.29
N GLY A 21 12.86 3.77 6.21
CA GLY A 21 12.33 3.98 4.86
C GLY A 21 11.25 2.97 4.48
N ALA A 22 11.45 1.69 4.77
CA ALA A 22 10.46 0.65 4.54
C ALA A 22 9.19 0.87 5.38
N THR A 23 9.37 1.19 6.69
CA THR A 23 8.24 1.41 7.61
C THR A 23 7.40 2.63 7.21
N LEU A 24 8.03 3.76 6.90
CA LEU A 24 7.33 4.97 6.45
C LEU A 24 6.62 4.73 5.11
N GLY A 25 7.28 4.09 4.15
CA GLY A 25 6.65 3.78 2.87
C GLY A 25 5.46 2.84 3.00
N PHE A 26 5.56 1.82 3.87
CA PHE A 26 4.44 0.94 4.16
C PHE A 26 3.29 1.69 4.85
N PHE A 27 3.57 2.51 5.86
CA PHE A 27 2.58 3.34 6.53
C PHE A 27 1.82 4.23 5.55
N VAL A 28 2.53 4.99 4.70
CA VAL A 28 1.91 5.87 3.70
C VAL A 28 1.09 5.08 2.67
N GLY A 29 1.59 3.94 2.20
CA GLY A 29 0.88 3.08 1.26
C GLY A 29 -0.42 2.52 1.83
N PHE A 30 -0.41 2.12 3.11
CA PHE A 30 -1.61 1.62 3.78
C PHE A 30 -2.60 2.74 4.13
N ALA A 31 -2.13 3.92 4.56
CA ALA A 31 -2.97 5.08 4.81
C ALA A 31 -3.78 5.46 3.57
N ALA A 32 -3.17 5.41 2.39
CA ALA A 32 -3.87 5.64 1.12
C ALA A 32 -5.03 4.66 0.90
N VAL A 33 -4.84 3.39 1.22
CA VAL A 33 -5.86 2.35 1.06
C VAL A 33 -6.98 2.46 2.10
N SER A 34 -6.65 2.81 3.34
CA SER A 34 -7.64 2.92 4.42
C SER A 34 -8.68 4.01 4.15
N LEU A 35 -8.33 5.05 3.41
CA LEU A 35 -9.24 6.10 2.99
C LEU A 35 -10.19 5.68 1.85
N PHE A 36 -9.83 4.66 1.07
CA PHE A 36 -10.62 4.24 -0.08
C PHE A 36 -11.97 3.61 0.31
N GLY A 37 -12.02 2.81 1.36
CA GLY A 37 -13.23 2.14 1.81
C GLY A 37 -14.36 3.11 2.20
N PRO A 38 -14.15 4.08 3.09
CA PRO A 38 -15.12 5.12 3.39
C PRO A 38 -15.58 5.91 2.16
N THR A 39 -14.65 6.26 1.28
CA THR A 39 -14.95 6.97 0.02
C THR A 39 -15.89 6.16 -0.87
N ALA A 40 -15.64 4.87 -1.06
CA ALA A 40 -16.48 3.98 -1.87
C ALA A 40 -17.92 3.90 -1.32
N LYS A 41 -18.07 3.87 0.01
CA LYS A 41 -19.39 3.88 0.66
C LYS A 41 -20.13 5.19 0.44
N SER A 42 -19.46 6.33 0.49
CA SER A 42 -20.05 7.65 0.23
C SER A 42 -20.53 7.79 -1.20
N LEU A 43 -19.83 7.18 -2.16
CA LEU A 43 -20.22 7.19 -3.56
C LEU A 43 -21.50 6.39 -3.88
N LYS A 44 -21.86 5.43 -3.02
CA LYS A 44 -23.06 4.60 -3.20
C LYS A 44 -24.32 5.44 -3.42
N GLY A 45 -24.56 6.41 -2.53
CA GLY A 45 -25.77 7.26 -2.60
C GLY A 45 -25.77 8.23 -3.76
N ILE A 46 -24.60 8.76 -4.12
CA ILE A 46 -24.45 9.79 -5.16
C ILE A 46 -24.52 9.19 -6.55
N MET A 47 -23.89 8.04 -6.76
CA MET A 47 -23.84 7.37 -8.05
C MET A 47 -24.96 6.33 -8.24
N GLY A 48 -25.78 6.07 -7.21
CA GLY A 48 -26.82 5.05 -7.28
C GLY A 48 -26.30 3.62 -7.43
N LEU A 49 -25.12 3.32 -6.86
CA LEU A 49 -24.46 2.03 -7.03
C LEU A 49 -25.20 0.91 -6.30
N SER A 50 -25.28 -0.25 -6.93
CA SER A 50 -25.77 -1.48 -6.32
C SER A 50 -24.86 -1.95 -5.20
N PRO A 51 -25.37 -2.75 -4.25
CA PRO A 51 -24.53 -3.35 -3.19
C PRO A 51 -23.34 -4.14 -3.73
N LEU A 52 -23.52 -4.80 -4.87
CA LEU A 52 -22.48 -5.58 -5.53
C LEU A 52 -21.35 -4.68 -6.06
N GLU A 53 -21.69 -3.58 -6.74
CA GLU A 53 -20.71 -2.62 -7.23
C GLU A 53 -19.91 -1.96 -6.11
N VAL A 54 -20.57 -1.60 -5.01
CA VAL A 54 -19.86 -1.11 -3.81
C VAL A 54 -18.94 -2.17 -3.23
N GLY A 55 -19.38 -3.43 -3.20
CA GLY A 55 -18.57 -4.56 -2.76
C GLY A 55 -17.29 -4.70 -3.59
N PHE A 56 -17.39 -4.62 -4.91
CA PHE A 56 -16.21 -4.64 -5.80
C PHE A 56 -15.29 -3.44 -5.58
N LEU A 57 -15.83 -2.23 -5.42
CA LEU A 57 -15.01 -1.06 -5.13
C LEU A 57 -14.21 -1.24 -3.83
N VAL A 58 -14.85 -1.68 -2.76
CA VAL A 58 -14.18 -1.88 -1.46
C VAL A 58 -13.17 -3.01 -1.51
N ALA A 59 -13.45 -4.07 -2.27
CA ALA A 59 -12.56 -5.23 -2.40
C ALA A 59 -11.38 -4.99 -3.35
N ALA A 60 -11.52 -4.11 -4.35
CA ALA A 60 -10.52 -3.92 -5.41
C ALA A 60 -9.10 -3.61 -4.89
N PRO A 61 -8.89 -2.68 -3.93
CA PRO A 61 -7.55 -2.43 -3.38
C PRO A 61 -6.96 -3.64 -2.69
N SER A 62 -7.76 -4.37 -1.91
CA SER A 62 -7.29 -5.56 -1.18
C SER A 62 -6.94 -6.70 -2.10
N LEU A 63 -7.73 -6.91 -3.16
CA LEU A 63 -7.47 -7.95 -4.16
C LEU A 63 -6.19 -7.65 -4.95
N SER A 64 -6.07 -6.44 -5.50
CA SER A 64 -4.90 -6.06 -6.28
C SER A 64 -3.63 -6.10 -5.44
N GLY A 65 -3.67 -5.56 -4.22
CA GLY A 65 -2.55 -5.57 -3.30
C GLY A 65 -2.12 -6.97 -2.89
N SER A 66 -3.07 -7.88 -2.67
CA SER A 66 -2.77 -9.27 -2.33
C SER A 66 -2.16 -10.04 -3.49
N LEU A 67 -2.68 -9.88 -4.70
CA LEU A 67 -2.16 -10.54 -5.89
C LEU A 67 -0.76 -10.03 -6.27
N LEU A 68 -0.51 -8.74 -6.16
CA LEU A 68 0.78 -8.13 -6.49
C LEU A 68 1.91 -8.51 -5.51
N ARG A 69 1.60 -9.02 -4.32
CA ARG A 69 2.62 -9.53 -3.39
C ARG A 69 3.49 -10.60 -4.01
N ILE A 70 2.93 -11.51 -4.80
CA ILE A 70 3.65 -12.64 -5.38
C ILE A 70 4.73 -12.15 -6.38
N PRO A 71 4.39 -11.47 -7.48
CA PRO A 71 5.39 -11.06 -8.47
C PRO A 71 6.37 -10.02 -7.92
N PHE A 72 5.93 -9.11 -7.07
CA PHE A 72 6.81 -8.09 -6.51
C PHE A 72 7.78 -8.65 -5.47
N SER A 73 7.38 -9.63 -4.65
CA SER A 73 8.31 -10.32 -3.75
C SER A 73 9.36 -11.12 -4.52
N ALA A 74 8.97 -11.80 -5.59
CA ALA A 74 9.93 -12.49 -6.47
C ALA A 74 10.89 -11.48 -7.15
N TRP A 75 10.41 -10.30 -7.51
CA TRP A 75 11.26 -9.24 -8.06
C TRP A 75 12.32 -8.74 -7.08
N VAL A 76 12.02 -8.72 -5.78
CA VAL A 76 13.02 -8.37 -4.74
C VAL A 76 14.24 -9.28 -4.80
N ASP A 77 14.05 -10.57 -5.06
CA ASP A 77 15.13 -11.55 -5.11
C ASP A 77 16.09 -11.33 -6.29
N THR A 78 15.64 -10.65 -7.35
CA THR A 78 16.44 -10.39 -8.55
C THR A 78 17.11 -9.01 -8.56
N THR A 79 16.43 -7.97 -8.08
CA THR A 79 16.90 -6.58 -8.19
C THR A 79 17.10 -5.88 -6.85
N GLY A 80 16.81 -6.56 -5.74
CA GLY A 80 16.74 -5.96 -4.40
C GLY A 80 15.42 -5.20 -4.15
N GLY A 81 15.15 -4.88 -2.89
CA GLY A 81 13.85 -4.36 -2.45
C GLY A 81 13.53 -2.93 -2.89
N LYS A 82 14.53 -2.10 -3.18
CA LYS A 82 14.32 -0.66 -3.45
C LYS A 82 13.46 -0.40 -4.68
N LYS A 83 13.78 -1.03 -5.82
CA LYS A 83 13.07 -0.80 -7.09
C LYS A 83 11.60 -1.23 -7.02
N PRO A 84 11.27 -2.50 -6.66
CA PRO A 84 9.88 -2.94 -6.57
C PRO A 84 9.08 -2.14 -5.54
N PHE A 85 9.69 -1.76 -4.41
CA PHE A 85 9.05 -0.93 -3.39
C PHE A 85 8.65 0.44 -3.92
N LEU A 86 9.58 1.14 -4.60
CA LEU A 86 9.29 2.46 -5.18
C LEU A 86 8.25 2.41 -6.29
N VAL A 87 8.25 1.37 -7.12
CA VAL A 87 7.23 1.19 -8.17
C VAL A 87 5.85 1.03 -7.55
N LEU A 88 5.70 0.20 -6.53
CA LEU A 88 4.42 0.01 -5.82
C LEU A 88 3.93 1.31 -5.17
N LEU A 89 4.81 2.07 -4.52
CA LEU A 89 4.46 3.37 -3.95
C LEU A 89 4.03 4.36 -5.03
N LEU A 90 4.76 4.44 -6.14
CA LEU A 90 4.42 5.34 -7.25
C LEU A 90 3.03 5.02 -7.82
N LEU A 91 2.73 3.74 -8.06
CA LEU A 91 1.42 3.32 -8.53
C LEU A 91 0.31 3.66 -7.52
N SER A 92 0.57 3.47 -6.23
CA SER A 92 -0.37 3.84 -5.16
C SER A 92 -0.61 5.36 -5.11
N ILE A 93 0.44 6.16 -5.26
CA ILE A 93 0.34 7.64 -5.34
C ILE A 93 -0.50 8.06 -6.54
N ILE A 94 -0.27 7.48 -7.71
CA ILE A 94 -1.07 7.75 -8.93
C ILE A 94 -2.54 7.41 -8.68
N GLY A 95 -2.82 6.26 -8.07
CA GLY A 95 -4.17 5.85 -7.73
C GLY A 95 -4.87 6.83 -6.79
N MET A 96 -4.18 7.24 -5.71
CA MET A 96 -4.74 8.17 -4.72
C MET A 96 -4.89 9.58 -5.28
N ALA A 97 -3.88 10.10 -5.99
CA ALA A 97 -3.94 11.41 -6.63
C ALA A 97 -5.05 11.45 -7.68
N GLY A 98 -5.19 10.41 -8.49
CA GLY A 98 -6.28 10.28 -9.46
C GLY A 98 -7.65 10.27 -8.80
N LEU A 99 -7.82 9.53 -7.69
CA LEU A 99 -9.05 9.51 -6.92
C LEU A 99 -9.37 10.89 -6.34
N PHE A 100 -8.37 11.53 -5.70
CA PHE A 100 -8.52 12.88 -5.14
C PHE A 100 -8.92 13.90 -6.22
N LEU A 101 -8.25 13.91 -7.36
CA LEU A 101 -8.56 14.84 -8.45
C LEU A 101 -9.97 14.58 -9.02
N THR A 102 -10.35 13.32 -9.19
CA THR A 102 -11.68 12.95 -9.67
C THR A 102 -12.76 13.43 -8.70
N LEU A 103 -12.58 13.19 -7.40
CA LEU A 103 -13.52 13.65 -6.39
C LEU A 103 -13.53 15.18 -6.31
N HIS A 104 -12.37 15.85 -6.25
CA HIS A 104 -12.29 17.30 -6.15
C HIS A 104 -13.00 18.02 -7.30
N THR A 105 -12.93 17.44 -8.50
CA THR A 105 -13.49 18.05 -9.73
C THR A 105 -14.97 17.77 -9.93
N TYR A 106 -15.42 16.55 -9.60
CA TYR A 106 -16.75 16.07 -9.99
C TYR A 106 -17.71 15.83 -8.81
N TYR A 107 -17.22 15.73 -7.58
CA TYR A 107 -18.07 15.48 -6.41
C TYR A 107 -18.74 16.77 -5.90
N PRO A 108 -20.02 16.72 -5.44
CA PRO A 108 -20.97 15.63 -5.61
C PRO A 108 -21.79 15.75 -6.91
N ALA A 109 -21.90 16.96 -7.49
CA ALA A 109 -22.92 17.32 -8.46
C ALA A 109 -22.78 16.69 -9.86
N ARG A 110 -21.54 16.30 -10.24
CA ARG A 110 -21.24 15.75 -11.57
C ARG A 110 -20.82 14.29 -11.54
N MET A 111 -20.95 13.64 -10.38
CA MET A 111 -20.61 12.22 -10.22
C MET A 111 -21.73 11.35 -10.82
N THR A 112 -21.44 10.67 -11.90
CA THR A 112 -22.37 9.78 -12.61
C THR A 112 -21.88 8.32 -12.52
N PRO A 113 -22.75 7.31 -12.72
CA PRO A 113 -22.35 5.89 -12.77
C PRO A 113 -21.24 5.60 -13.80
N SER A 114 -21.11 6.44 -14.83
CA SER A 114 -20.04 6.30 -15.84
C SER A 114 -18.62 6.42 -15.28
N PHE A 115 -18.44 7.03 -14.10
CA PHE A 115 -17.15 7.10 -13.41
C PHE A 115 -16.78 5.80 -12.68
N TYR A 116 -17.69 4.83 -12.56
CA TYR A 116 -17.45 3.58 -11.85
C TYR A 116 -16.19 2.84 -12.32
N PRO A 117 -15.95 2.59 -13.64
CA PRO A 117 -14.75 1.90 -14.09
C PRO A 117 -13.46 2.65 -13.75
N LEU A 118 -13.49 3.99 -13.82
CA LEU A 118 -12.35 4.82 -13.47
C LEU A 118 -12.02 4.70 -11.97
N ILE A 119 -13.03 4.81 -11.10
CA ILE A 119 -12.84 4.71 -9.65
C ILE A 119 -12.36 3.31 -9.27
N LEU A 120 -12.88 2.27 -9.93
CA LEU A 120 -12.43 0.89 -9.73
C LEU A 120 -10.95 0.73 -10.10
N LEU A 121 -10.52 1.27 -11.24
CA LEU A 121 -9.13 1.27 -11.68
C LEU A 121 -8.23 2.01 -10.68
N LEU A 122 -8.66 3.17 -10.22
CA LEU A 122 -7.93 3.95 -9.22
C LEU A 122 -7.83 3.18 -7.89
N GLY A 123 -8.87 2.44 -7.51
CA GLY A 123 -8.85 1.54 -6.36
C GLY A 123 -7.82 0.41 -6.51
N VAL A 124 -7.74 -0.20 -7.68
CA VAL A 124 -6.71 -1.22 -8.01
C VAL A 124 -5.31 -0.62 -7.87
N LEU A 125 -5.08 0.60 -8.36
CA LEU A 125 -3.80 1.29 -8.22
C LEU A 125 -3.48 1.65 -6.76
N CYS A 126 -4.45 2.12 -5.98
CA CYS A 126 -4.29 2.36 -4.55
C CYS A 126 -3.86 1.09 -3.82
N GLY A 127 -4.40 -0.07 -4.22
CA GLY A 127 -4.07 -1.37 -3.64
C GLY A 127 -2.60 -1.78 -3.78
N CYS A 128 -1.85 -1.18 -4.74
CA CYS A 128 -0.40 -1.39 -4.84
C CYS A 128 0.32 -1.02 -3.52
N GLY A 129 -0.23 -0.09 -2.75
CA GLY A 129 0.27 0.27 -1.42
C GLY A 129 0.27 -0.92 -0.43
N ILE A 130 -0.71 -1.82 -0.53
CA ILE A 130 -0.77 -3.04 0.32
C ILE A 130 0.38 -4.00 0.00
N ALA A 131 0.77 -4.12 -1.28
CA ALA A 131 1.84 -5.02 -1.69
C ALA A 131 3.22 -4.59 -1.16
N THR A 132 3.40 -3.32 -0.78
CA THR A 132 4.64 -2.82 -0.15
C THR A 132 4.98 -3.56 1.13
N PHE A 133 3.98 -4.10 1.84
CA PHE A 133 4.19 -4.91 3.04
C PHE A 133 5.13 -6.09 2.79
N SER A 134 4.85 -6.91 1.78
CA SER A 134 5.66 -8.11 1.49
C SER A 134 7.06 -7.75 0.99
N VAL A 135 7.16 -6.72 0.14
CA VAL A 135 8.45 -6.23 -0.35
C VAL A 135 9.30 -5.66 0.78
N GLY A 136 8.68 -4.93 1.71
CA GLY A 136 9.36 -4.37 2.87
C GLY A 136 9.82 -5.44 3.85
N ILE A 137 9.05 -6.52 4.08
CA ILE A 137 9.48 -7.67 4.87
C ILE A 137 10.78 -8.24 4.30
N SER A 138 10.82 -8.53 3.01
CA SER A 138 12.01 -9.05 2.35
C SER A 138 13.18 -8.08 2.47
N GLN A 139 12.94 -6.79 2.22
CA GLN A 139 13.96 -5.74 2.33
C GLN A 139 14.53 -5.64 3.76
N VAL A 140 13.69 -5.60 4.79
CA VAL A 140 14.12 -5.53 6.19
C VAL A 140 14.89 -6.79 6.57
N ALA A 141 14.44 -7.97 6.14
CA ALA A 141 15.13 -9.23 6.41
C ALA A 141 16.57 -9.27 5.83
N TYR A 142 16.83 -8.60 4.70
CA TYR A 142 18.20 -8.51 4.15
C TYR A 142 19.13 -7.62 4.96
N TRP A 143 18.61 -6.60 5.65
CA TRP A 143 19.40 -5.66 6.42
C TRP A 143 19.79 -6.16 7.82
N PHE A 144 19.03 -7.11 8.38
CA PHE A 144 19.20 -7.53 9.77
C PHE A 144 19.65 -9.00 9.87
N PRO A 145 20.63 -9.32 10.76
CA PRO A 145 21.00 -10.70 11.03
C PRO A 145 19.83 -11.44 11.69
N LYS A 146 19.76 -12.77 11.50
CA LYS A 146 18.65 -13.62 11.97
C LYS A 146 18.24 -13.37 13.42
N ALA A 147 19.22 -13.14 14.31
CA ALA A 147 18.98 -12.86 15.73
C ALA A 147 18.20 -11.57 16.01
N ARG A 148 18.20 -10.59 15.09
CA ARG A 148 17.53 -9.29 15.23
C ARG A 148 16.37 -9.10 14.25
N GLN A 149 16.14 -10.02 13.33
CA GLN A 149 15.08 -9.92 12.33
C GLN A 149 13.70 -9.85 12.98
N GLY A 150 13.44 -10.61 14.05
CA GLY A 150 12.16 -10.60 14.74
C GLY A 150 11.78 -9.20 15.26
N THR A 151 12.72 -8.53 15.94
CA THR A 151 12.51 -7.15 16.43
C THR A 151 12.34 -6.17 15.28
N ALA A 152 13.18 -6.24 14.25
CA ALA A 152 13.10 -5.34 13.10
C ALA A 152 11.78 -5.51 12.31
N LEU A 153 11.36 -6.74 12.06
CA LEU A 153 10.10 -7.04 11.38
C LEU A 153 8.88 -6.68 12.25
N GLY A 154 8.96 -6.88 13.57
CA GLY A 154 7.93 -6.46 14.51
C GLY A 154 7.76 -4.93 14.53
N THR A 155 8.86 -4.19 14.52
CA THR A 155 8.85 -2.72 14.41
C THR A 155 8.25 -2.28 13.07
N TYR A 156 8.70 -2.87 11.97
CA TYR A 156 8.19 -2.61 10.63
C TYR A 156 6.68 -2.82 10.53
N ALA A 157 6.21 -3.99 10.93
CA ALA A 157 4.79 -4.35 10.86
C ALA A 157 3.95 -3.57 11.88
N GLY A 158 4.42 -3.38 13.11
CA GLY A 158 3.68 -2.69 14.16
C GLY A 158 3.49 -1.21 13.85
N ILE A 159 4.56 -0.49 13.54
CA ILE A 159 4.49 0.95 13.22
C ILE A 159 3.79 1.16 11.87
N GLY A 160 4.10 0.32 10.88
CA GLY A 160 3.50 0.44 9.55
C GLY A 160 1.99 0.26 9.50
N ASN A 161 1.38 -0.42 10.48
CA ASN A 161 -0.07 -0.61 10.58
C ASN A 161 -0.77 0.39 11.53
N LEU A 162 -0.08 1.39 12.06
CA LEU A 162 -0.70 2.38 12.96
C LEU A 162 -1.81 3.21 12.27
N ASP A 163 -1.78 3.32 10.96
CA ASP A 163 -2.81 3.98 10.16
C ASP A 163 -4.19 3.30 10.28
N LEU A 164 -4.24 1.99 10.58
CA LEU A 164 -5.50 1.28 10.83
C LEU A 164 -6.18 1.72 12.14
N VAL A 165 -5.42 2.25 13.08
CA VAL A 165 -5.94 2.69 14.39
C VAL A 165 -6.56 4.08 14.31
N VAL A 166 -6.01 4.96 13.48
CA VAL A 166 -6.45 6.36 13.37
C VAL A 166 -7.91 6.49 12.88
N PRO A 167 -8.36 5.81 11.80
CA PRO A 167 -9.77 5.87 11.39
C PRO A 167 -10.74 5.28 12.41
N LEU A 168 -10.32 4.25 13.15
CA LEU A 168 -11.14 3.64 14.20
C LEU A 168 -11.33 4.57 15.40
N ALA A 169 -10.32 5.35 15.75
CA ALA A 169 -10.41 6.35 16.80
C ALA A 169 -11.33 7.52 16.40
N ALA A 170 -11.26 7.96 15.14
CA ALA A 170 -12.09 9.03 14.61
C ALA A 170 -13.58 8.67 14.45
N GLN A 171 -13.93 7.38 14.39
CA GLN A 171 -15.31 6.92 14.30
C GLN A 171 -16.01 6.81 15.66
N ARG A 172 -15.28 6.99 16.77
CA ARG A 172 -15.82 6.88 18.14
C ARG A 172 -16.13 8.25 18.79
N GLY A 173 -15.85 9.34 18.13
CA GLY A 173 -16.22 10.72 18.55
C GLY A 173 -17.33 11.27 17.71
#